data_57ed7f99be21e889f58c12721b480e01
#
_entry.id   57ed7f99be21e889f58c12721b480e01
#
_cell.length_a   1.000
_cell.length_b   1.000
_cell.length_c   1.000
_cell.angle_alpha   90.00
_cell.angle_beta   90.00
_cell.angle_gamma   90.00
#
_symmetry.space_group_name_H-M   'P 1'
#
loop_
_entity.id
_entity.type
_entity.pdbx_description
1 polymer ?
#
loop_
_entity_poly.entity_id
_entity_poly.type
_entity_poly.pdbx_seq_one_letter_code
_entity_poly.pdbx_strand_id
1 'polypeptide(L)'
;MEIKHYIEKIESSINEMDKGDYKLALKSFNEIIKSNHFNKLNTKEKLFLKKRMSWLQISMGYYKEGWQNYTYHWLKYSYKFDNIKKINHSIKYLLDLNQIGKNEKLLIWNDGGYGDLVFQLRLLKYIKEHVQYNIYSSKIDHLIRDKKSITNNVSGYEWHLPMLEIPRVITYDPKKHNDYKFNYLVEPSKRYLEYKNHIALTYKTDTDLVGRSIPLKFFEKLFNEKKNINFLILQKSLNEVETNFFL
;
A
#
# COMPACT_ATOMS: atom_id res chain seq x y z
N MET A 1 1.39 17.22 -31.73
CA MET A 1 0.49 17.53 -30.59
C MET A 1 1.21 18.56 -29.74
N GLU A 2 0.63 19.75 -29.54
CA GLU A 2 1.23 20.79 -28.73
C GLU A 2 1.31 20.34 -27.26
N ILE A 3 2.33 20.83 -26.52
CA ILE A 3 2.54 20.50 -25.11
C ILE A 3 1.27 20.74 -24.28
N LYS A 4 0.56 21.85 -24.56
CA LYS A 4 -0.70 22.20 -23.89
C LYS A 4 -1.75 21.10 -24.02
N HIS A 5 -2.00 20.61 -25.22
CA HIS A 5 -2.96 19.52 -25.46
C HIS A 5 -2.56 18.21 -24.77
N TYR A 6 -1.26 17.96 -24.63
CA TYR A 6 -0.75 16.80 -23.91
C TYR A 6 -1.01 16.90 -22.40
N ILE A 7 -0.85 18.09 -21.79
CA ILE A 7 -1.17 18.35 -20.38
C ILE A 7 -2.68 18.20 -20.15
N GLU A 8 -3.52 18.81 -20.99
CA GLU A 8 -4.98 18.69 -20.92
C GLU A 8 -5.44 17.22 -20.97
N LYS A 9 -4.80 16.41 -21.80
CA LYS A 9 -5.08 14.98 -21.88
C LYS A 9 -4.70 14.22 -20.62
N ILE A 10 -3.60 14.57 -19.96
CA ILE A 10 -3.20 14.00 -18.66
C ILE A 10 -4.24 14.36 -17.59
N GLU A 11 -4.62 15.62 -17.49
CA GLU A 11 -5.62 16.10 -16.53
C GLU A 11 -6.98 15.44 -16.75
N SER A 12 -7.42 15.33 -18.01
CA SER A 12 -8.65 14.61 -18.36
C SER A 12 -8.59 13.15 -17.90
N SER A 13 -7.48 12.45 -18.18
CA SER A 13 -7.33 11.04 -17.77
C SER A 13 -7.37 10.85 -16.26
N ILE A 14 -6.81 11.79 -15.49
CA ILE A 14 -6.87 11.78 -14.02
C ILE A 14 -8.32 12.01 -13.55
N ASN A 15 -9.02 12.98 -14.13
CA ASN A 15 -10.41 13.27 -13.81
C ASN A 15 -11.35 12.09 -14.14
N GLU A 16 -11.13 11.40 -15.25
CA GLU A 16 -11.86 10.18 -15.62
C GLU A 16 -11.64 9.08 -14.58
N MET A 17 -10.41 8.88 -14.13
CA MET A 17 -10.07 7.92 -13.08
C MET A 17 -10.76 8.28 -11.76
N ASP A 18 -10.76 9.55 -11.36
CA ASP A 18 -11.36 10.02 -10.12
C ASP A 18 -12.91 9.93 -10.15
N LYS A 19 -13.52 10.00 -11.33
CA LYS A 19 -14.97 9.75 -11.55
C LYS A 19 -15.34 8.27 -11.61
N GLY A 20 -14.36 7.37 -11.65
CA GLY A 20 -14.59 5.93 -11.78
C GLY A 20 -14.67 5.42 -13.21
N ASP A 21 -14.45 6.26 -14.22
CA ASP A 21 -14.43 5.89 -15.65
C ASP A 21 -13.11 5.20 -16.04
N TYR A 22 -12.81 4.11 -15.34
CA TYR A 22 -11.50 3.44 -15.38
C TYR A 22 -11.09 2.96 -16.77
N LYS A 23 -12.04 2.49 -17.61
CA LYS A 23 -11.73 2.04 -18.97
C LYS A 23 -11.28 3.18 -19.86
N LEU A 24 -11.97 4.32 -19.78
CA LEU A 24 -11.63 5.52 -20.55
C LEU A 24 -10.29 6.08 -20.08
N ALA A 25 -10.09 6.22 -18.77
CA ALA A 25 -8.84 6.64 -18.19
C ALA A 25 -7.65 5.76 -18.63
N LEU A 26 -7.80 4.42 -18.61
CA LEU A 26 -6.75 3.50 -19.03
C LEU A 26 -6.41 3.65 -20.51
N LYS A 27 -7.41 3.83 -21.37
CA LYS A 27 -7.21 4.12 -22.79
C LYS A 27 -6.38 5.39 -22.97
N SER A 28 -6.79 6.47 -22.32
CA SER A 28 -6.12 7.77 -22.39
C SER A 28 -4.68 7.71 -21.87
N PHE A 29 -4.42 7.04 -20.73
CA PHE A 29 -3.06 6.83 -20.21
C PHE A 29 -2.18 6.01 -21.19
N ASN A 30 -2.71 4.97 -21.82
CA ASN A 30 -1.98 4.18 -22.81
C ASN A 30 -1.58 5.03 -24.02
N GLU A 31 -2.46 5.90 -24.50
CA GLU A 31 -2.16 6.80 -25.59
C GLU A 31 -1.09 7.83 -25.19
N ILE A 32 -1.15 8.36 -23.97
CA ILE A 32 -0.15 9.27 -23.41
C ILE A 32 1.23 8.60 -23.40
N ILE A 33 1.33 7.38 -22.87
CA ILE A 33 2.61 6.67 -22.72
C ILE A 33 3.21 6.27 -24.06
N LYS A 34 2.38 5.97 -25.06
CA LYS A 34 2.84 5.64 -26.42
C LYS A 34 3.21 6.87 -27.26
N SER A 35 2.92 8.07 -26.80
CA SER A 35 3.20 9.29 -27.55
C SER A 35 4.67 9.67 -27.53
N ASN A 36 5.14 10.35 -28.59
CA ASN A 36 6.49 10.92 -28.62
C ASN A 36 6.74 11.95 -27.51
N HIS A 37 5.68 12.58 -27.00
CA HIS A 37 5.79 13.55 -25.91
C HIS A 37 6.16 12.88 -24.59
N PHE A 38 5.70 11.65 -24.33
CA PHE A 38 6.10 10.89 -23.15
C PHE A 38 7.62 10.72 -23.05
N ASN A 39 8.28 10.47 -24.19
CA ASN A 39 9.75 10.31 -24.22
C ASN A 39 10.50 11.59 -23.83
N LYS A 40 9.88 12.76 -24.05
CA LYS A 40 10.44 14.08 -23.70
C LYS A 40 10.21 14.48 -22.24
N LEU A 41 9.34 13.78 -21.51
CA LEU A 41 9.12 14.03 -20.10
C LEU A 41 10.36 13.71 -19.28
N ASN A 42 10.55 14.45 -18.19
CA ASN A 42 11.57 14.10 -17.21
C ASN A 42 11.20 12.83 -16.42
N THR A 43 12.16 12.30 -15.68
CA THR A 43 11.98 11.04 -14.93
C THR A 43 10.82 11.12 -13.93
N LYS A 44 10.65 12.24 -13.19
CA LYS A 44 9.57 12.39 -12.20
C LYS A 44 8.19 12.34 -12.84
N GLU A 45 8.02 13.02 -13.96
CA GLU A 45 6.76 13.04 -14.71
C GLU A 45 6.40 11.66 -15.26
N LYS A 46 7.37 10.97 -15.85
CA LYS A 46 7.19 9.58 -16.31
C LYS A 46 6.77 8.66 -15.17
N LEU A 47 7.43 8.78 -14.02
CA LEU A 47 7.13 8.00 -12.84
C LEU A 47 5.73 8.30 -12.29
N PHE A 48 5.35 9.57 -12.25
CA PHE A 48 4.00 9.97 -11.83
C PHE A 48 2.92 9.33 -12.70
N LEU A 49 3.05 9.39 -14.02
CA LEU A 49 2.08 8.81 -14.96
C LEU A 49 2.01 7.30 -14.83
N LYS A 50 3.15 6.61 -14.78
CA LYS A 50 3.19 5.16 -14.60
C LYS A 50 2.58 4.72 -13.27
N LYS A 51 2.78 5.48 -12.19
CA LYS A 51 2.14 5.23 -10.91
C LYS A 51 0.62 5.34 -11.00
N ARG A 52 0.09 6.39 -11.63
CA ARG A 52 -1.36 6.54 -11.82
C ARG A 52 -1.94 5.39 -12.64
N MET A 53 -1.26 5.03 -13.71
CA MET A 53 -1.66 3.87 -14.52
C MET A 53 -1.60 2.56 -13.74
N SER A 54 -0.62 2.36 -12.86
CA SER A 54 -0.53 1.15 -12.03
C SER A 54 -1.74 0.98 -11.11
N TRP A 55 -2.16 2.03 -10.45
CA TRP A 55 -3.34 1.99 -9.59
C TRP A 55 -4.60 1.64 -10.38
N LEU A 56 -4.77 2.25 -11.53
CA LEU A 56 -5.88 1.98 -12.41
C LEU A 56 -5.90 0.52 -12.89
N GLN A 57 -4.75 0.01 -13.32
CA GLN A 57 -4.60 -1.38 -13.74
C GLN A 57 -4.91 -2.36 -12.61
N ILE A 58 -4.39 -2.12 -11.39
CA ILE A 58 -4.66 -2.96 -10.21
C ILE A 58 -6.16 -2.93 -9.87
N SER A 59 -6.80 -1.76 -9.89
CA SER A 59 -8.24 -1.61 -9.61
C SER A 59 -9.11 -2.34 -10.63
N MET A 60 -8.64 -2.47 -11.87
CA MET A 60 -9.33 -3.21 -12.94
C MET A 60 -8.98 -4.70 -12.98
N GLY A 61 -8.12 -5.20 -12.10
CA GLY A 61 -7.70 -6.59 -12.05
C GLY A 61 -6.55 -6.97 -12.99
N TYR A 62 -5.90 -6.00 -13.65
CA TYR A 62 -4.68 -6.21 -14.44
C TYR A 62 -3.45 -6.23 -13.53
N TYR A 63 -3.40 -7.22 -12.63
CA TYR A 63 -2.44 -7.24 -11.52
C TYR A 63 -0.99 -7.30 -11.98
N LYS A 64 -0.67 -8.10 -13.01
CA LYS A 64 0.70 -8.26 -13.50
C LYS A 64 1.26 -6.92 -14.01
N GLU A 65 0.56 -6.30 -14.93
CA GLU A 65 0.94 -5.02 -15.53
C GLU A 65 0.93 -3.89 -14.49
N GLY A 66 -0.09 -3.89 -13.63
CA GLY A 66 -0.24 -2.91 -12.58
C GLY A 66 0.93 -2.95 -11.60
N TRP A 67 1.29 -4.10 -11.10
CA TRP A 67 2.43 -4.23 -10.18
C TRP A 67 3.77 -3.93 -10.85
N GLN A 68 3.96 -4.28 -12.12
CA GLN A 68 5.15 -3.87 -12.87
C GLN A 68 5.30 -2.35 -12.96
N ASN A 69 4.20 -1.63 -13.20
CA ASN A 69 4.22 -0.16 -13.22
C ASN A 69 4.33 0.45 -11.82
N TYR A 70 3.90 -0.24 -10.77
CA TYR A 70 3.97 0.22 -9.38
C TYR A 70 5.40 0.40 -8.86
N THR A 71 6.39 -0.24 -9.44
CA THR A 71 7.82 -0.09 -9.13
C THR A 71 8.26 1.37 -9.03
N TYR A 72 7.54 2.26 -9.68
CA TYR A 72 7.85 3.69 -9.64
C TYR A 72 7.42 4.39 -8.35
N HIS A 73 6.74 3.69 -7.44
CA HIS A 73 6.31 4.27 -6.17
C HIS A 73 7.48 4.58 -5.23
N TRP A 74 8.44 3.69 -5.11
CA TRP A 74 9.56 3.84 -4.16
C TRP A 74 10.50 5.00 -4.52
N LEU A 75 10.62 5.37 -5.79
CA LEU A 75 11.44 6.50 -6.21
C LEU A 75 10.97 7.83 -5.61
N LYS A 76 9.69 7.94 -5.24
CA LYS A 76 9.17 9.06 -4.46
C LYS A 76 9.72 9.10 -3.03
N TYR A 77 10.13 7.94 -2.51
CA TYR A 77 10.61 7.75 -1.14
C TYR A 77 12.11 7.43 -1.10
N SER A 78 12.86 7.77 -2.14
CA SER A 78 14.30 7.52 -2.25
C SER A 78 15.10 8.06 -1.06
N TYR A 79 14.63 9.13 -0.40
CA TYR A 79 15.26 9.66 0.81
C TYR A 79 15.33 8.64 1.96
N LYS A 80 14.34 7.73 2.09
CA LYS A 80 14.39 6.64 3.08
C LYS A 80 15.42 5.59 2.68
N PHE A 81 15.51 5.31 1.39
CA PHE A 81 16.52 4.45 0.83
C PHE A 81 17.93 5.01 1.02
N ASP A 82 18.10 6.31 0.81
CA ASP A 82 19.39 6.98 1.01
C ASP A 82 19.92 6.79 2.43
N ASN A 83 19.05 6.75 3.44
CA ASN A 83 19.46 6.47 4.82
C ASN A 83 19.94 5.02 5.00
N ILE A 84 19.28 4.04 4.38
CA ILE A 84 19.74 2.64 4.39
C ILE A 84 21.05 2.51 3.62
N LYS A 85 21.17 3.15 2.47
CA LYS A 85 22.37 3.12 1.62
C LYS A 85 23.57 3.81 2.26
N LYS A 86 23.38 4.84 3.09
CA LYS A 86 24.46 5.44 3.88
C LYS A 86 25.11 4.46 4.85
N ILE A 87 24.35 3.50 5.36
CA ILE A 87 24.83 2.50 6.30
C ILE A 87 25.39 1.27 5.57
N ASN A 88 24.77 0.88 4.43
CA ASN A 88 25.19 -0.23 3.59
C ASN A 88 25.23 0.21 2.12
N HIS A 89 26.40 0.64 1.64
CA HIS A 89 26.59 1.16 0.29
C HIS A 89 26.42 0.11 -0.83
N SER A 90 26.59 -1.17 -0.51
CA SER A 90 26.54 -2.28 -1.48
C SER A 90 25.14 -2.88 -1.62
N ILE A 91 24.18 -2.51 -0.76
CA ILE A 91 22.85 -3.08 -0.79
C ILE A 91 22.11 -2.73 -2.08
N LYS A 92 21.52 -3.73 -2.72
CA LYS A 92 20.82 -3.60 -4.01
C LYS A 92 19.31 -3.57 -3.81
N TYR A 93 18.62 -2.80 -4.63
CA TYR A 93 17.15 -2.82 -4.67
C TYR A 93 16.64 -4.04 -5.41
N LEU A 94 15.68 -4.76 -4.80
CA LEU A 94 15.11 -5.97 -5.37
C LEU A 94 14.04 -5.65 -6.40
N LEU A 95 14.26 -6.03 -7.65
CA LEU A 95 13.28 -5.93 -8.74
C LEU A 95 12.47 -7.21 -8.93
N ASP A 96 13.10 -8.38 -8.71
CA ASP A 96 12.48 -9.68 -8.92
C ASP A 96 13.09 -10.68 -7.92
N LEU A 97 12.27 -11.58 -7.36
CA LEU A 97 12.74 -12.61 -6.41
C LEU A 97 13.78 -13.54 -7.02
N ASN A 98 13.75 -13.76 -8.33
CA ASN A 98 14.73 -14.57 -9.05
C ASN A 98 16.15 -13.97 -9.08
N GLN A 99 16.31 -12.70 -8.68
CA GLN A 99 17.63 -12.06 -8.59
C GLN A 99 18.41 -12.48 -7.35
N ILE A 100 17.73 -13.06 -6.35
CA ILE A 100 18.34 -13.42 -5.07
C ILE A 100 19.04 -14.76 -5.18
N GLY A 101 20.33 -14.76 -4.89
CA GLY A 101 21.14 -15.98 -4.80
C GLY A 101 20.81 -16.82 -3.55
N LYS A 102 21.14 -18.11 -3.58
CA LYS A 102 20.79 -19.10 -2.54
C LYS A 102 21.18 -18.71 -1.11
N ASN A 103 22.26 -17.96 -0.93
CA ASN A 103 22.79 -17.57 0.39
C ASN A 103 22.66 -16.07 0.66
N GLU A 104 22.00 -15.32 -0.22
CA GLU A 104 21.81 -13.89 -0.07
C GLU A 104 20.58 -13.59 0.81
N LYS A 105 20.64 -12.46 1.51
CA LYS A 105 19.63 -12.04 2.49
C LYS A 105 18.90 -10.79 2.03
N LEU A 106 17.62 -10.74 2.33
CA LEU A 106 16.75 -9.62 2.01
C LEU A 106 16.42 -8.80 3.25
N LEU A 107 16.65 -7.51 3.21
CA LEU A 107 16.17 -6.55 4.18
C LEU A 107 14.86 -5.92 3.70
N ILE A 108 13.78 -6.12 4.44
CA ILE A 108 12.48 -5.47 4.19
C ILE A 108 12.35 -4.29 5.13
N TRP A 109 12.03 -3.10 4.61
CA TRP A 109 11.92 -1.91 5.42
C TRP A 109 10.59 -1.18 5.24
N ASN A 110 10.18 -0.48 6.29
CA ASN A 110 8.91 0.22 6.33
C ASN A 110 8.94 1.52 5.52
N ASP A 111 8.01 1.65 4.58
CA ASP A 111 7.81 2.84 3.75
C ASP A 111 6.35 3.34 3.74
N GLY A 112 5.47 2.75 4.55
CA GLY A 112 4.03 3.06 4.58
C GLY A 112 3.48 3.48 5.93
N GLY A 113 2.18 3.68 5.96
CA GLY A 113 1.39 3.86 7.18
C GLY A 113 1.14 2.53 7.91
N TYR A 114 0.63 2.59 9.14
CA TYR A 114 0.36 1.39 9.96
C TYR A 114 -0.55 0.37 9.25
N GLY A 115 -1.66 0.82 8.68
CA GLY A 115 -2.61 -0.05 7.98
C GLY A 115 -1.97 -0.74 6.77
N ASP A 116 -1.20 -0.01 5.98
CA ASP A 116 -0.48 -0.55 4.82
C ASP A 116 0.49 -1.64 5.25
N LEU A 117 1.24 -1.41 6.34
CA LEU A 117 2.22 -2.36 6.85
C LEU A 117 1.56 -3.63 7.36
N VAL A 118 0.50 -3.51 8.18
CA VAL A 118 -0.26 -4.67 8.68
C VAL A 118 -0.80 -5.49 7.50
N PHE A 119 -1.33 -4.83 6.47
CA PHE A 119 -1.78 -5.51 5.26
C PHE A 119 -0.66 -6.26 4.56
N GLN A 120 0.55 -5.68 4.45
CA GLN A 120 1.68 -6.31 3.77
C GLN A 120 2.28 -7.50 4.55
N LEU A 121 2.23 -7.49 5.89
CA LEU A 121 2.76 -8.56 6.72
C LEU A 121 2.20 -9.94 6.33
N ARG A 122 0.95 -10.04 5.90
CA ARG A 122 0.32 -11.27 5.44
C ARG A 122 0.99 -11.88 4.21
N LEU A 123 1.68 -11.05 3.42
CA LEU A 123 2.33 -11.45 2.17
C LEU A 123 3.76 -11.95 2.39
N LEU A 124 4.32 -11.75 3.58
CA LEU A 124 5.69 -12.17 3.90
C LEU A 124 5.90 -13.67 3.78
N LYS A 125 4.87 -14.48 3.94
CA LYS A 125 4.95 -15.93 3.74
C LYS A 125 5.40 -16.29 2.33
N TYR A 126 4.94 -15.54 1.32
CA TYR A 126 5.32 -15.77 -0.09
C TYR A 126 6.77 -15.33 -0.36
N ILE A 127 7.28 -14.34 0.37
CA ILE A 127 8.71 -14.00 0.35
C ILE A 127 9.53 -15.11 1.00
N LYS A 128 9.10 -15.62 2.16
CA LYS A 128 9.81 -16.66 2.92
C LYS A 128 10.01 -17.97 2.15
N GLU A 129 9.14 -18.28 1.22
CA GLU A 129 9.26 -19.45 0.34
C GLU A 129 10.45 -19.35 -0.62
N HIS A 130 10.95 -18.13 -0.88
CA HIS A 130 12.03 -17.87 -1.83
C HIS A 130 13.35 -17.45 -1.19
N VAL A 131 13.31 -16.72 -0.07
CA VAL A 131 14.51 -16.10 0.51
C VAL A 131 14.39 -15.91 2.01
N GLN A 132 15.56 -15.95 2.70
CA GLN A 132 15.67 -15.49 4.07
C GLN A 132 15.57 -13.97 4.12
N TYR A 133 14.67 -13.46 4.96
CA TYR A 133 14.50 -12.03 5.14
C TYR A 133 14.49 -11.62 6.61
N ASN A 134 14.82 -10.36 6.85
CA ASN A 134 14.50 -9.68 8.10
C ASN A 134 13.77 -8.36 7.80
N ILE A 135 12.99 -7.93 8.78
CA ILE A 135 12.28 -6.65 8.74
C ILE A 135 13.12 -5.64 9.51
N TYR A 136 13.51 -4.56 8.86
CA TYR A 136 14.17 -3.45 9.55
C TYR A 136 13.19 -2.82 10.53
N SER A 137 13.62 -2.65 11.79
CA SER A 137 12.81 -2.17 12.90
C SER A 137 11.92 -0.99 12.54
N SER A 138 10.68 -1.07 12.90
CA SER A 138 9.65 -0.12 12.53
C SER A 138 8.66 0.13 13.68
N LYS A 139 7.76 1.07 13.47
CA LYS A 139 6.69 1.40 14.42
C LYS A 139 5.73 0.24 14.71
N ILE A 140 5.72 -0.81 13.87
CA ILE A 140 4.82 -1.96 14.00
C ILE A 140 5.47 -3.20 14.62
N ASP A 141 6.71 -3.11 15.09
CA ASP A 141 7.44 -4.26 15.65
C ASP A 141 6.66 -4.95 16.78
N HIS A 142 5.92 -4.18 17.58
CA HIS A 142 5.09 -4.71 18.66
C HIS A 142 3.93 -5.58 18.16
N LEU A 143 3.49 -5.43 16.90
CA LEU A 143 2.42 -6.20 16.27
C LEU A 143 2.92 -7.48 15.61
N ILE A 144 4.23 -7.61 15.33
CA ILE A 144 4.80 -8.76 14.65
C ILE A 144 5.00 -9.90 15.65
N ARG A 145 4.43 -11.08 15.37
CA ARG A 145 4.56 -12.27 16.22
C ARG A 145 5.99 -12.82 16.24
N ASP A 146 6.58 -12.98 15.08
CA ASP A 146 7.96 -13.48 14.96
C ASP A 146 8.97 -12.37 15.19
N LYS A 147 9.33 -12.15 16.46
CA LYS A 147 10.33 -11.14 16.85
C LYS A 147 11.72 -11.39 16.29
N LYS A 148 12.07 -12.65 15.94
CA LYS A 148 13.36 -13.01 15.35
C LYS A 148 13.51 -12.48 13.92
N SER A 149 12.40 -12.19 13.25
CA SER A 149 12.42 -11.56 11.93
C SER A 149 12.77 -10.08 11.96
N ILE A 150 12.82 -9.42 13.14
CA ILE A 150 13.08 -7.99 13.27
C ILE A 150 14.56 -7.74 13.48
N THR A 151 15.12 -6.75 12.81
CA THR A 151 16.52 -6.33 12.95
C THR A 151 16.68 -4.81 12.98
N ASN A 152 17.66 -4.34 13.73
CA ASN A 152 18.12 -2.95 13.70
C ASN A 152 19.41 -2.80 12.87
N ASN A 153 19.94 -3.93 12.36
CA ASN A 153 21.16 -3.96 11.59
C ASN A 153 20.84 -4.01 10.09
N VAL A 154 21.49 -3.19 9.30
CA VAL A 154 21.39 -3.17 7.83
C VAL A 154 22.63 -3.76 7.14
N SER A 155 23.69 -4.08 7.90
CA SER A 155 24.86 -4.75 7.35
C SER A 155 24.60 -6.25 7.16
N GLY A 156 25.25 -6.84 6.16
CA GLY A 156 25.11 -8.28 5.86
C GLY A 156 23.84 -8.64 5.08
N TYR A 157 23.22 -7.66 4.42
CA TYR A 157 22.15 -7.86 3.46
C TYR A 157 22.62 -7.41 2.08
N GLU A 158 22.39 -8.25 1.09
CA GLU A 158 22.70 -7.97 -0.32
C GLU A 158 21.58 -7.22 -1.00
N TRP A 159 20.34 -7.45 -0.55
CA TRP A 159 19.14 -6.92 -1.15
C TRP A 159 18.26 -6.18 -0.15
N HIS A 160 17.54 -5.17 -0.64
CA HIS A 160 16.49 -4.53 0.13
C HIS A 160 15.21 -4.37 -0.67
N LEU A 161 14.07 -4.34 0.07
CA LEU A 161 12.75 -4.16 -0.50
C LEU A 161 11.91 -3.27 0.42
N PRO A 162 11.30 -2.18 -0.08
CA PRO A 162 10.26 -1.49 0.64
C PRO A 162 9.06 -2.41 0.89
N MET A 163 8.44 -2.37 2.05
CA MET A 163 7.35 -3.28 2.39
C MET A 163 6.15 -3.13 1.45
N LEU A 164 5.85 -1.91 0.99
CA LEU A 164 4.78 -1.66 0.02
C LEU A 164 5.03 -2.25 -1.38
N GLU A 165 6.25 -2.66 -1.66
CA GLU A 165 6.64 -3.29 -2.93
C GLU A 165 6.53 -4.83 -2.91
N ILE A 166 6.20 -5.44 -1.76
CA ILE A 166 6.00 -6.89 -1.66
C ILE A 166 4.99 -7.39 -2.70
N PRO A 167 3.81 -6.77 -2.88
CA PRO A 167 2.85 -7.21 -3.90
C PRO A 167 3.44 -7.26 -5.31
N ARG A 168 4.36 -6.36 -5.62
CA ARG A 168 5.02 -6.30 -6.93
C ARG A 168 5.92 -7.52 -7.16
N VAL A 169 6.80 -7.80 -6.21
CA VAL A 169 7.79 -8.89 -6.39
C VAL A 169 7.16 -10.27 -6.37
N ILE A 170 6.01 -10.45 -5.69
CA ILE A 170 5.24 -11.71 -5.72
C ILE A 170 4.18 -11.72 -6.82
N THR A 171 4.04 -10.65 -7.60
CA THR A 171 2.94 -10.46 -8.59
C THR A 171 1.59 -10.75 -7.95
N TYR A 172 1.28 -10.02 -6.86
CA TYR A 172 0.11 -10.27 -6.04
C TYR A 172 -1.19 -10.26 -6.84
N ASP A 173 -1.95 -11.34 -6.72
CA ASP A 173 -3.28 -11.52 -7.29
C ASP A 173 -4.21 -12.01 -6.17
N PRO A 174 -5.27 -11.26 -5.78
CA PRO A 174 -6.16 -11.66 -4.71
C PRO A 174 -6.83 -13.03 -4.90
N LYS A 175 -6.98 -13.48 -6.15
CA LYS A 175 -7.56 -14.81 -6.45
C LYS A 175 -6.60 -15.94 -6.16
N LYS A 176 -5.29 -15.69 -6.29
CA LYS A 176 -4.23 -16.69 -6.05
C LYS A 176 -3.67 -16.62 -4.63
N HIS A 177 -3.64 -15.41 -4.05
CA HIS A 177 -3.04 -15.13 -2.76
C HIS A 177 -4.13 -14.81 -1.72
N ASN A 178 -5.11 -15.71 -1.58
CA ASN A 178 -6.32 -15.51 -0.76
C ASN A 178 -6.24 -16.08 0.66
N ASP A 179 -5.05 -16.46 1.12
CA ASP A 179 -4.86 -16.95 2.47
C ASP A 179 -4.86 -15.78 3.48
N TYR A 180 -6.00 -15.63 4.15
CA TYR A 180 -6.27 -14.56 5.13
C TYR A 180 -5.93 -14.95 6.57
N LYS A 181 -5.11 -15.98 6.80
CA LYS A 181 -4.70 -16.34 8.15
C LYS A 181 -3.84 -15.24 8.76
N PHE A 182 -4.30 -14.64 9.84
CA PHE A 182 -3.62 -13.55 10.55
C PHE A 182 -2.61 -14.03 11.61
N ASN A 183 -2.04 -15.21 11.45
CA ASN A 183 -1.09 -15.79 12.40
C ASN A 183 0.27 -15.07 12.50
N TYR A 184 0.50 -14.08 11.65
CA TYR A 184 1.69 -13.23 11.67
C TYR A 184 1.62 -12.08 12.69
N LEU A 185 0.43 -11.77 13.21
CA LEU A 185 0.25 -10.77 14.23
C LEU A 185 0.29 -11.39 15.64
N VAL A 186 0.68 -10.58 16.61
CA VAL A 186 0.54 -10.92 18.02
C VAL A 186 -0.95 -11.08 18.32
N GLU A 187 -1.30 -12.13 19.08
CA GLU A 187 -2.68 -12.31 19.51
C GLU A 187 -3.13 -11.15 20.40
N PRO A 188 -4.37 -10.68 20.25
CA PRO A 188 -4.92 -9.67 21.13
C PRO A 188 -4.82 -10.12 22.60
N SER A 189 -4.48 -9.21 23.48
CA SER A 189 -4.56 -9.50 24.91
C SER A 189 -6.00 -9.83 25.30
N LYS A 190 -6.19 -10.61 26.39
CA LYS A 190 -7.53 -10.96 26.91
C LYS A 190 -8.45 -9.74 27.15
N ARG A 191 -7.85 -8.55 27.33
CA ARG A 191 -8.54 -7.26 27.52
C ARG A 191 -9.52 -6.95 26.38
N TYR A 192 -9.27 -7.42 25.16
CA TYR A 192 -10.16 -7.16 24.00
C TYR A 192 -11.25 -8.21 23.82
N LEU A 193 -11.29 -9.27 24.63
CA LEU A 193 -12.33 -10.29 24.53
C LEU A 193 -13.73 -9.76 24.92
N GLU A 194 -13.78 -8.68 25.70
CA GLU A 194 -15.04 -8.00 26.03
C GLU A 194 -15.75 -7.43 24.79
N TYR A 195 -14.98 -7.09 23.73
CA TYR A 195 -15.51 -6.55 22.48
C TYR A 195 -15.73 -7.59 21.37
N LYS A 196 -15.64 -8.90 21.69
CA LYS A 196 -15.74 -9.98 20.67
C LYS A 196 -17.03 -9.95 19.83
N ASN A 197 -18.11 -9.39 20.39
CA ASN A 197 -19.41 -9.29 19.75
C ASN A 197 -19.68 -7.88 19.19
N HIS A 198 -18.65 -7.03 19.09
CA HIS A 198 -18.76 -5.70 18.54
C HIS A 198 -18.22 -5.66 17.10
N ILE A 199 -18.83 -4.81 16.27
CA ILE A 199 -18.26 -4.45 14.97
C ILE A 199 -17.45 -3.19 15.18
N ALA A 200 -16.14 -3.29 14.97
CA ALA A 200 -15.24 -2.13 15.02
C ALA A 200 -15.45 -1.25 13.79
N LEU A 201 -15.69 0.02 13.99
CA LEU A 201 -15.94 1.01 12.95
C LEU A 201 -14.91 2.13 12.99
N THR A 202 -14.28 2.40 11.86
CA THR A 202 -13.53 3.62 11.59
C THR A 202 -14.02 4.20 10.27
N TYR A 203 -14.29 5.50 10.20
CA TYR A 203 -14.98 6.11 9.07
C TYR A 203 -14.27 7.32 8.47
N LYS A 204 -13.26 7.87 9.16
CA LYS A 204 -12.46 8.98 8.65
C LYS A 204 -10.96 8.75 8.83
N THR A 205 -10.17 9.42 8.02
CA THR A 205 -8.71 9.46 8.15
C THR A 205 -8.28 10.79 8.79
N ASP A 206 -7.14 10.79 9.48
CA ASP A 206 -6.54 12.00 10.08
C ASP A 206 -6.04 12.99 9.01
N THR A 207 -6.06 12.61 7.74
CA THR A 207 -5.67 13.46 6.62
C THR A 207 -6.90 13.78 5.79
N ASP A 208 -7.16 15.06 5.52
CA ASP A 208 -8.25 15.57 4.68
C ASP A 208 -8.11 15.20 3.19
N LEU A 209 -7.72 13.95 2.92
CA LEU A 209 -7.69 13.46 1.56
C LEU A 209 -9.12 13.19 1.10
N VAL A 210 -9.55 13.95 0.09
CA VAL A 210 -10.87 13.82 -0.54
C VAL A 210 -11.17 12.35 -0.85
N GLY A 211 -12.36 11.90 -0.43
CA GLY A 211 -12.85 10.56 -0.71
C GLY A 211 -12.35 9.43 0.20
N ARG A 212 -11.57 9.72 1.25
CA ARG A 212 -11.12 8.70 2.22
C ARG A 212 -11.98 8.59 3.47
N SER A 213 -12.87 9.56 3.68
CA SER A 213 -13.80 9.55 4.82
C SER A 213 -15.21 9.26 4.32
N ILE A 214 -15.95 8.44 5.07
CA ILE A 214 -17.34 8.13 4.78
C ILE A 214 -18.21 9.12 5.58
N PRO A 215 -19.07 9.94 4.93
CA PRO A 215 -19.96 10.86 5.64
C PRO A 215 -20.87 10.11 6.62
N LEU A 216 -21.07 10.66 7.83
CA LEU A 216 -21.87 10.05 8.91
C LEU A 216 -23.28 9.64 8.46
N LYS A 217 -23.93 10.43 7.60
CA LYS A 217 -25.27 10.14 7.06
C LYS A 217 -25.41 8.73 6.46
N PHE A 218 -24.33 8.13 5.97
CA PHE A 218 -24.39 6.77 5.44
C PHE A 218 -24.50 5.70 6.54
N PHE A 219 -24.16 6.05 7.78
CA PHE A 219 -24.26 5.14 8.92
C PHE A 219 -25.63 5.21 9.61
N GLU A 220 -26.42 6.26 9.42
CA GLU A 220 -27.76 6.41 10.01
C GLU A 220 -28.64 5.20 9.69
N LYS A 221 -28.69 4.83 8.42
CA LYS A 221 -29.44 3.66 7.97
C LYS A 221 -28.93 2.36 8.61
N LEU A 222 -27.61 2.19 8.65
CA LEU A 222 -26.98 1.01 9.25
C LEU A 222 -27.34 0.87 10.72
N PHE A 223 -27.24 1.94 11.50
CA PHE A 223 -27.54 1.93 12.93
C PHE A 223 -29.04 1.74 13.22
N ASN A 224 -29.90 2.36 12.42
CA ASN A 224 -31.35 2.21 12.55
C ASN A 224 -31.85 0.81 12.19
N GLU A 225 -31.26 0.16 11.19
CA GLU A 225 -31.64 -1.19 10.76
C GLU A 225 -31.01 -2.31 11.61
N LYS A 226 -29.88 -2.06 12.25
CA LYS A 226 -29.05 -3.05 12.95
C LYS A 226 -28.98 -2.80 14.46
N LYS A 227 -30.12 -2.55 15.10
CA LYS A 227 -30.22 -2.23 16.54
C LYS A 227 -29.66 -3.31 17.48
N ASN A 228 -29.53 -4.55 17.00
CA ASN A 228 -28.99 -5.66 17.80
C ASN A 228 -27.47 -5.85 17.65
N ILE A 229 -26.80 -4.96 16.93
CA ILE A 229 -25.34 -5.02 16.74
C ILE A 229 -24.69 -3.93 17.58
N ASN A 230 -23.73 -4.32 18.39
CA ASN A 230 -22.91 -3.39 19.13
C ASN A 230 -21.78 -2.87 18.23
N PHE A 231 -21.65 -1.58 18.09
CA PHE A 231 -20.58 -0.93 17.36
C PHE A 231 -19.53 -0.37 18.30
N LEU A 232 -18.27 -0.56 17.97
CA LEU A 232 -17.12 0.04 18.64
C LEU A 232 -16.47 1.07 17.72
N ILE A 233 -16.58 2.33 18.08
CA ILE A 233 -16.01 3.42 17.27
C ILE A 233 -14.51 3.55 17.57
N LEU A 234 -13.69 3.20 16.58
CA LEU A 234 -12.22 3.25 16.68
C LEU A 234 -11.65 4.53 16.06
N GLN A 235 -12.31 5.64 16.26
CA GLN A 235 -11.85 6.94 15.77
C GLN A 235 -10.95 7.62 16.81
N LYS A 236 -9.78 8.10 16.40
CA LYS A 236 -8.79 8.72 17.27
C LYS A 236 -9.29 10.00 17.94
N SER A 237 -10.08 10.78 17.21
CA SER A 237 -10.71 12.00 17.71
C SER A 237 -12.09 12.16 17.09
N LEU A 238 -13.08 12.48 17.92
CA LEU A 238 -14.43 12.85 17.52
C LEU A 238 -14.62 14.33 17.83
N ASN A 239 -15.24 15.08 16.90
CA ASN A 239 -15.74 16.40 17.20
C ASN A 239 -17.11 16.29 17.88
N GLU A 240 -17.69 17.41 18.33
CA GLU A 240 -18.96 17.45 19.06
C GLU A 240 -20.11 16.86 18.25
N VAL A 241 -20.20 17.17 16.96
CA VAL A 241 -21.25 16.65 16.06
C VAL A 241 -21.13 15.13 15.92
N GLU A 242 -19.92 14.63 15.74
CA GLU A 242 -19.65 13.19 15.64
C GLU A 242 -19.94 12.46 16.95
N THR A 243 -19.56 13.06 18.08
CA THR A 243 -19.87 12.51 19.39
C THR A 243 -21.37 12.39 19.61
N ASN A 244 -22.13 13.44 19.30
CA ASN A 244 -23.60 13.44 19.43
C ASN A 244 -24.28 12.47 18.46
N PHE A 245 -23.65 12.15 17.32
CA PHE A 245 -24.18 11.18 16.37
C PHE A 245 -24.06 9.73 16.86
N PHE A 246 -23.02 9.41 17.63
CA PHE A 246 -22.75 8.05 18.11
C PHE A 246 -23.27 7.76 19.53
N LEU A 247 -23.73 8.75 20.27
CA LEU A 247 -24.34 8.60 21.59
C LEU A 247 -25.86 8.43 21.47
#